data_49e78e4099ed462d48e5dcc7370a2a0c
#
_entry.id   49e78e4099ed462d48e5dcc7370a2a0c
#
_cell.length_a   1.000
_cell.length_b   1.000
_cell.length_c   1.000
_cell.angle_alpha   90.00
_cell.angle_beta   90.00
_cell.angle_gamma   90.00
#
_symmetry.space_group_name_H-M   'P 1'
#
loop_
_entity.id
_entity.type
_entity.pdbx_description
1 polymer ?
#
loop_
_entity_poly.entity_id
_entity_poly.type
_entity_poly.pdbx_seq_one_letter_code
_entity_poly.pdbx_strand_id
1 'polypeptide(L)'
;SENRANEIALIADYRFQNDLLWKFNLKYMDAPRANYVDFGGSTISEVTADAGFTLSNGHPYEGLAEGRRTWLHVGKVKNFLITSELNKTFGNHDLRLGLNEWYYHLDYHSSSLQWMATVENYPQLLTSTATSSLDPTLTGQHVQTYGYNELSPEYTMGYENKLALYLTDNWQVTPKFNIYYGGRLEYYRMSADQISASRFTNFHIGDFTTYHKEKETGNIITTPRSVHPAKVIKDKLNYAATLRATYNVTRQFGLTADGTVATRFPRINEYAGTGPTEEQYKRVTIPLIRGGLFYKNHWINLTSMVTYISKSNNIDQQNLTKPGTEEGKTVLLIYNIKTLGWTTSAEIDPFKGFHLHALFTYQKPVYK
;
A
#
# COMPACT_ATOMS: atom_id res chain seq x y z
N SER A 1 -14.62 16.14 -0.24
CA SER A 1 -14.33 14.70 -0.41
C SER A 1 -15.55 13.89 0.02
N GLU A 2 -16.08 13.08 -0.87
CA GLU A 2 -17.11 12.10 -0.52
C GLU A 2 -16.46 10.76 -0.26
N ASN A 3 -16.64 10.25 0.96
CA ASN A 3 -16.31 8.87 1.31
C ASN A 3 -17.61 8.18 1.68
N ARG A 4 -18.09 7.28 0.84
CA ARG A 4 -19.22 6.41 1.12
C ARG A 4 -18.73 4.97 1.11
N ALA A 5 -19.24 4.17 2.01
CA ALA A 5 -19.04 2.73 1.97
C ALA A 5 -20.37 2.07 2.34
N ASN A 6 -20.84 1.20 1.45
CA ASN A 6 -21.96 0.31 1.74
C ASN A 6 -21.38 -1.05 2.05
N GLU A 7 -21.75 -1.60 3.17
CA GLU A 7 -21.27 -2.91 3.63
C GLU A 7 -22.44 -3.79 4.04
N ILE A 8 -22.41 -5.03 3.58
CA ILE A 8 -23.33 -6.09 3.99
C ILE A 8 -22.48 -7.25 4.50
N ALA A 9 -22.79 -7.73 5.69
CA ALA A 9 -22.14 -8.90 6.26
C ALA A 9 -23.19 -9.94 6.70
N LEU A 10 -22.91 -11.20 6.43
CA LEU A 10 -23.66 -12.36 6.91
C LEU A 10 -22.70 -13.23 7.70
N ILE A 11 -23.05 -13.50 8.96
CA ILE A 11 -22.31 -14.41 9.85
C ILE A 11 -23.25 -15.52 10.25
N ALA A 12 -22.81 -16.76 10.08
CA ALA A 12 -23.56 -17.94 10.47
C ALA A 12 -22.64 -18.94 11.15
N ASP A 13 -23.09 -19.45 12.30
CA ASP A 13 -22.44 -20.53 13.02
C ASP A 13 -23.43 -21.67 13.15
N TYR A 14 -23.01 -22.89 12.84
CA TYR A 14 -23.82 -24.08 13.00
C TYR A 14 -23.02 -25.20 13.66
N ARG A 15 -23.56 -25.74 14.78
CA ARG A 15 -22.96 -26.84 15.49
C ARG A 15 -23.74 -28.14 15.16
N PHE A 16 -23.03 -29.07 14.56
CA PHE A 16 -23.56 -30.41 14.29
C PHE A 16 -23.62 -31.27 15.56
N GLN A 17 -24.39 -32.34 15.53
CA GLN A 17 -24.59 -33.25 16.69
C GLN A 17 -23.27 -33.89 17.19
N ASN A 18 -22.26 -34.02 16.32
CA ASN A 18 -20.96 -34.59 16.65
C ASN A 18 -19.92 -33.55 17.09
N ASP A 19 -20.35 -32.38 17.57
CA ASP A 19 -19.51 -31.25 17.99
C ASP A 19 -18.65 -30.64 16.87
N LEU A 20 -18.94 -30.96 15.62
CA LEU A 20 -18.36 -30.24 14.50
C LEU A 20 -19.01 -28.86 14.41
N LEU A 21 -18.22 -27.79 14.47
CA LEU A 21 -18.70 -26.43 14.34
C LEU A 21 -18.35 -25.91 12.94
N TRP A 22 -19.37 -25.55 12.18
CA TRP A 22 -19.20 -24.83 10.94
C TRP A 22 -19.40 -23.33 11.19
N LYS A 23 -18.45 -22.53 10.72
CA LYS A 23 -18.51 -21.07 10.72
C LYS A 23 -18.50 -20.56 9.29
N PHE A 24 -19.39 -19.65 9.01
CA PHE A 24 -19.48 -19.00 7.71
C PHE A 24 -19.53 -17.50 7.89
N ASN A 25 -18.72 -16.79 7.10
CA ASN A 25 -18.69 -15.35 7.07
C ASN A 25 -18.65 -14.87 5.62
N LEU A 26 -19.61 -14.05 5.26
CA LEU A 26 -19.70 -13.38 3.98
C LEU A 26 -19.71 -11.87 4.22
N LYS A 27 -18.85 -11.14 3.51
CA LYS A 27 -18.81 -9.69 3.55
C LYS A 27 -18.74 -9.14 2.15
N TYR A 28 -19.60 -8.21 1.83
CA TYR A 28 -19.56 -7.41 0.62
C TYR A 28 -19.42 -5.94 0.99
N MET A 29 -18.55 -5.23 0.27
CA MET A 29 -18.35 -3.80 0.41
C MET A 29 -18.28 -3.14 -0.97
N ASP A 30 -19.02 -2.04 -1.11
CA ASP A 30 -18.94 -1.12 -2.24
C ASP A 30 -18.59 0.27 -1.71
N ALA A 31 -17.41 0.75 -2.08
CA ALA A 31 -16.85 1.99 -1.55
C ALA A 31 -16.33 2.89 -2.69
N PRO A 32 -17.18 3.71 -3.29
CA PRO A 32 -16.72 4.80 -4.13
C PRO A 32 -16.03 5.87 -3.29
N ARG A 33 -14.91 6.37 -3.77
CA ARG A 33 -14.12 7.40 -3.11
C ARG A 33 -13.65 8.44 -4.10
N ALA A 34 -13.81 9.70 -3.77
CA ALA A 34 -13.16 10.81 -4.47
C ALA A 34 -12.47 11.71 -3.44
N ASN A 35 -11.19 11.95 -3.63
CA ASN A 35 -10.40 12.82 -2.78
C ASN A 35 -9.73 13.91 -3.60
N TYR A 36 -9.80 15.13 -3.10
CA TYR A 36 -8.91 16.20 -3.49
C TYR A 36 -7.82 16.34 -2.42
N VAL A 37 -6.57 16.32 -2.86
CA VAL A 37 -5.43 16.57 -2.00
C VAL A 37 -4.65 17.73 -2.60
N ASP A 38 -4.59 18.83 -1.88
CA ASP A 38 -3.72 19.96 -2.21
C ASP A 38 -2.39 19.77 -1.49
N PHE A 39 -1.34 19.67 -2.27
CA PHE A 39 0.01 19.67 -1.75
C PHE A 39 0.57 21.07 -1.92
N GLY A 40 0.86 21.76 -0.82
CA GLY A 40 1.72 22.93 -0.84
C GLY A 40 2.99 22.62 -1.63
N GLY A 41 3.43 23.55 -2.45
CA GLY A 41 4.60 23.34 -3.29
C GLY A 41 5.84 23.12 -2.46
N SER A 42 6.67 22.22 -2.92
CA SER A 42 8.00 22.03 -2.35
C SER A 42 9.01 23.08 -2.83
N THR A 43 8.61 23.94 -3.76
CA THR A 43 9.53 24.88 -4.42
C THR A 43 8.95 26.29 -4.35
N ILE A 44 9.62 27.12 -3.57
CA ILE A 44 9.44 28.58 -3.61
C ILE A 44 10.54 29.12 -4.52
N SER A 45 10.16 29.91 -5.50
CA SER A 45 11.08 30.57 -6.44
C SER A 45 10.80 32.06 -6.49
N GLU A 46 11.85 32.83 -6.72
CA GLU A 46 11.71 34.24 -7.05
C GLU A 46 11.32 34.38 -8.52
N VAL A 47 10.25 35.09 -8.76
CA VAL A 47 9.70 35.35 -10.09
C VAL A 47 9.96 36.80 -10.42
N THR A 48 10.57 37.04 -11.59
CA THR A 48 10.80 38.38 -12.14
C THR A 48 9.66 38.78 -13.06
N ALA A 49 9.52 40.07 -13.31
CA ALA A 49 8.49 40.61 -14.22
C ALA A 49 8.55 39.97 -15.62
N ASP A 50 9.76 39.63 -16.09
CA ASP A 50 10.00 39.03 -17.41
C ASP A 50 9.59 37.57 -17.49
N ALA A 51 9.31 36.92 -16.36
CA ALA A 51 8.82 35.52 -16.32
C ALA A 51 7.38 35.37 -16.82
N GLY A 52 6.67 36.46 -17.05
CA GLY A 52 5.34 36.47 -17.66
C GLY A 52 4.23 36.01 -16.74
N PHE A 53 4.43 36.10 -15.42
CA PHE A 53 3.35 35.82 -14.47
C PHE A 53 2.54 37.10 -14.18
N THR A 54 1.23 36.94 -14.06
CA THR A 54 0.31 38.03 -13.74
C THR A 54 -0.64 37.60 -12.60
N LEU A 55 -1.02 38.62 -11.83
CA LEU A 55 -2.10 38.51 -10.85
C LEU A 55 -3.49 38.41 -11.53
N SER A 56 -4.52 38.05 -10.82
CA SER A 56 -5.90 37.94 -11.31
C SER A 56 -6.45 39.27 -11.89
N ASN A 57 -5.89 40.40 -11.45
CA ASN A 57 -6.24 41.73 -11.96
C ASN A 57 -5.44 42.12 -13.25
N GLY A 58 -4.62 41.21 -13.78
CA GLY A 58 -3.84 41.43 -15.00
C GLY A 58 -2.50 42.18 -14.79
N HIS A 59 -2.18 42.59 -13.57
CA HIS A 59 -0.88 43.22 -13.30
C HIS A 59 0.25 42.19 -13.31
N PRO A 60 1.41 42.51 -13.93
CA PRO A 60 2.59 41.68 -13.83
C PRO A 60 2.98 41.41 -12.36
N TYR A 61 3.39 40.20 -12.09
CA TYR A 61 3.82 39.80 -10.76
C TYR A 61 5.34 39.64 -10.70
N GLU A 62 5.92 40.23 -9.67
CA GLU A 62 7.31 40.08 -9.29
C GLU A 62 7.39 39.77 -7.79
N GLY A 63 8.18 38.77 -7.40
CA GLY A 63 8.34 38.35 -6.01
C GLY A 63 8.38 36.84 -5.82
N LEU A 64 8.18 36.41 -4.59
CA LEU A 64 8.21 34.97 -4.25
C LEU A 64 6.90 34.28 -4.68
N ALA A 65 7.03 33.21 -5.44
CA ALA A 65 5.94 32.37 -5.87
C ALA A 65 6.15 30.92 -5.43
N GLU A 66 5.07 30.28 -5.03
CA GLU A 66 5.02 28.89 -4.64
C GLU A 66 4.32 28.06 -5.72
N GLY A 67 5.00 27.02 -6.21
CA GLY A 67 4.38 26.02 -7.07
C GLY A 67 3.49 25.11 -6.25
N ARG A 68 2.22 24.94 -6.62
CA ARG A 68 1.24 24.10 -5.95
C ARG A 68 0.72 23.00 -6.90
N ARG A 69 0.30 21.90 -6.32
CA ARG A 69 -0.31 20.81 -7.05
C ARG A 69 -1.52 20.31 -6.28
N THR A 70 -2.64 20.24 -6.98
CA THR A 70 -3.82 19.57 -6.48
C THR A 70 -4.00 18.24 -7.22
N TRP A 71 -4.21 17.16 -6.50
CA TRP A 71 -4.50 15.85 -7.06
C TRP A 71 -5.94 15.47 -6.77
N LEU A 72 -6.61 15.02 -7.82
CA LEU A 72 -7.88 14.35 -7.72
C LEU A 72 -7.66 12.85 -7.85
N HIS A 73 -7.98 12.12 -6.81
CA HIS A 73 -8.01 10.67 -6.81
C HIS A 73 -9.46 10.21 -6.84
N VAL A 74 -9.83 9.47 -7.88
CA VAL A 74 -11.13 8.83 -7.99
C VAL A 74 -10.92 7.34 -7.98
N GLY A 75 -11.57 6.66 -7.03
CA GLY A 75 -11.50 5.22 -6.89
C GLY A 75 -12.84 4.62 -6.57
N LYS A 76 -13.16 3.48 -7.18
CA LYS A 76 -14.28 2.63 -6.80
C LYS A 76 -13.72 1.28 -6.42
N VAL A 77 -14.02 0.86 -5.21
CA VAL A 77 -13.58 -0.43 -4.67
C VAL A 77 -14.81 -1.27 -4.42
N LYS A 78 -14.84 -2.46 -5.00
CA LYS A 78 -15.76 -3.52 -4.62
C LYS A 78 -14.96 -4.64 -4.00
N ASN A 79 -15.37 -5.06 -2.83
CA ASN A 79 -14.67 -6.10 -2.09
C ASN A 79 -15.67 -7.17 -1.66
N PHE A 80 -15.31 -8.43 -1.90
CA PHE A 80 -16.09 -9.57 -1.54
C PHE A 80 -15.20 -10.56 -0.80
N LEU A 81 -15.58 -10.92 0.40
CA LEU A 81 -14.86 -11.83 1.27
C LEU A 81 -15.78 -12.95 1.71
N ILE A 82 -15.37 -14.19 1.47
CA ILE A 82 -16.00 -15.38 2.03
C ILE A 82 -14.98 -16.10 2.91
N THR A 83 -15.43 -16.56 4.06
CA THR A 83 -14.71 -17.53 4.87
C THR A 83 -15.68 -18.64 5.30
N SER A 84 -15.30 -19.88 5.05
CA SER A 84 -16.01 -21.05 5.53
C SER A 84 -15.03 -21.93 6.28
N GLU A 85 -15.29 -22.21 7.54
CA GLU A 85 -14.38 -22.92 8.44
C GLU A 85 -15.11 -24.04 9.19
N LEU A 86 -14.51 -25.22 9.22
CA LEU A 86 -14.92 -26.36 10.03
C LEU A 86 -13.97 -26.51 11.20
N ASN A 87 -14.50 -26.51 12.41
CA ASN A 87 -13.75 -26.65 13.65
C ASN A 87 -14.18 -27.94 14.35
N LYS A 88 -13.20 -28.73 14.75
CA LYS A 88 -13.44 -29.99 15.46
C LYS A 88 -12.38 -30.19 16.54
N THR A 89 -12.84 -30.35 17.78
CA THR A 89 -11.99 -30.80 18.88
C THR A 89 -12.18 -32.33 19.04
N PHE A 90 -11.07 -33.05 19.06
CA PHE A 90 -11.08 -34.50 19.33
C PHE A 90 -9.81 -34.91 20.08
N GLY A 91 -9.98 -35.59 21.20
CA GLY A 91 -8.86 -35.91 22.09
C GLY A 91 -8.10 -34.64 22.49
N ASN A 92 -6.83 -34.62 22.18
CA ASN A 92 -5.93 -33.49 22.49
C ASN A 92 -5.71 -32.51 21.31
N HIS A 93 -6.54 -32.60 20.27
CA HIS A 93 -6.42 -31.78 19.06
C HIS A 93 -7.58 -30.81 18.92
N ASP A 94 -7.30 -29.59 18.51
CA ASP A 94 -8.28 -28.57 18.08
C ASP A 94 -8.00 -28.20 16.63
N LEU A 95 -8.67 -28.93 15.73
CA LEU A 95 -8.45 -28.89 14.28
C LEU A 95 -9.38 -27.88 13.63
N ARG A 96 -8.85 -27.09 12.70
CA ARG A 96 -9.57 -26.14 11.87
C ARG A 96 -9.18 -26.32 10.41
N LEU A 97 -10.19 -26.54 9.58
CA LEU A 97 -10.07 -26.58 8.13
C LEU A 97 -10.92 -25.47 7.54
N GLY A 98 -10.34 -24.62 6.73
CA GLY A 98 -11.07 -23.48 6.18
C GLY A 98 -10.75 -23.18 4.74
N LEU A 99 -11.76 -22.63 4.08
CA LEU A 99 -11.72 -22.04 2.76
C LEU A 99 -11.91 -20.53 2.90
N ASN A 100 -11.10 -19.75 2.21
CA ASN A 100 -11.22 -18.30 2.18
C ASN A 100 -11.12 -17.82 0.75
N GLU A 101 -12.07 -17.00 0.33
CA GLU A 101 -12.03 -16.30 -0.94
C GLU A 101 -12.09 -14.79 -0.69
N TRP A 102 -11.22 -14.06 -1.36
CA TRP A 102 -11.18 -12.62 -1.36
C TRP A 102 -11.09 -12.10 -2.78
N TYR A 103 -12.16 -11.44 -3.20
CA TYR A 103 -12.23 -10.77 -4.49
C TYR A 103 -12.22 -9.26 -4.26
N TYR A 104 -11.34 -8.57 -4.96
CA TYR A 104 -11.16 -7.13 -4.89
C TYR A 104 -11.16 -6.55 -6.29
N HIS A 105 -12.10 -5.66 -6.56
CA HIS A 105 -12.16 -4.91 -7.79
C HIS A 105 -11.79 -3.46 -7.52
N LEU A 106 -10.91 -2.92 -8.35
CA LEU A 106 -10.45 -1.55 -8.30
C LEU A 106 -10.70 -0.89 -9.66
N ASP A 107 -11.40 0.23 -9.64
CA ASP A 107 -11.47 1.20 -10.72
C ASP A 107 -10.90 2.50 -10.16
N TYR A 108 -9.67 2.82 -10.57
CA TYR A 108 -8.90 3.92 -10.04
C TYR A 108 -8.25 4.75 -11.13
N HIS A 109 -8.45 6.05 -11.04
CA HIS A 109 -7.68 7.02 -11.82
C HIS A 109 -7.36 8.23 -10.98
N SER A 110 -6.25 8.89 -11.31
CA SER A 110 -5.89 10.16 -10.72
C SER A 110 -5.59 11.18 -11.80
N SER A 111 -5.92 12.42 -11.53
CA SER A 111 -5.56 13.56 -12.34
C SER A 111 -4.94 14.64 -11.48
N SER A 112 -4.15 15.52 -12.07
CA SER A 112 -3.50 16.59 -11.32
C SER A 112 -3.66 17.94 -12.00
N LEU A 113 -3.77 18.95 -11.16
CA LEU A 113 -3.73 20.35 -11.52
C LEU A 113 -2.47 20.96 -10.92
N GLN A 114 -1.66 21.64 -11.73
CA GLN A 114 -0.50 22.39 -11.25
C GLN A 114 -0.77 23.88 -11.44
N TRP A 115 -0.40 24.67 -10.46
CA TRP A 115 -0.60 26.11 -10.45
C TRP A 115 0.47 26.82 -9.60
N MET A 116 0.62 28.12 -9.78
CA MET A 116 1.51 28.98 -9.01
C MET A 116 0.69 29.96 -8.20
N ALA A 117 1.15 30.27 -6.99
CA ALA A 117 0.55 31.27 -6.14
C ALA A 117 1.61 32.19 -5.53
N THR A 118 1.20 33.37 -5.13
CA THR A 118 2.03 34.29 -4.34
C THR A 118 2.34 33.69 -2.96
N VAL A 119 3.49 34.02 -2.40
CA VAL A 119 3.89 33.63 -1.05
C VAL A 119 3.50 34.71 -0.07
N GLU A 120 2.27 34.69 0.41
CA GLU A 120 1.70 35.65 1.34
C GLU A 120 0.60 35.02 2.20
N ASN A 121 0.10 35.73 3.23
CA ASN A 121 -0.94 35.23 4.13
C ASN A 121 -2.28 34.88 3.42
N TYR A 122 -2.56 35.52 2.29
CA TYR A 122 -3.70 35.24 1.41
C TYR A 122 -3.18 35.01 -0.01
N PRO A 123 -2.67 33.80 -0.32
CA PRO A 123 -2.04 33.51 -1.60
C PRO A 123 -2.98 33.78 -2.78
N GLN A 124 -2.51 34.51 -3.75
CA GLN A 124 -3.24 34.79 -4.98
C GLN A 124 -2.75 33.87 -6.09
N LEU A 125 -3.70 33.40 -6.91
CA LEU A 125 -3.37 32.61 -8.08
C LEU A 125 -2.60 33.43 -9.10
N LEU A 126 -1.48 32.91 -9.59
CA LEU A 126 -0.71 33.48 -10.67
C LEU A 126 -1.08 32.81 -11.99
N THR A 127 -1.30 33.63 -13.02
CA THR A 127 -1.43 33.19 -14.41
C THR A 127 -0.13 33.38 -15.16
N SER A 128 0.14 32.57 -16.17
CA SER A 128 1.38 32.65 -16.94
C SER A 128 1.09 32.92 -18.42
N THR A 129 1.96 33.64 -19.07
CA THR A 129 1.92 33.84 -20.52
C THR A 129 2.67 32.77 -21.31
N ALA A 130 3.27 31.78 -20.61
CA ALA A 130 3.96 30.68 -21.27
C ALA A 130 3.01 29.85 -22.16
N THR A 131 3.53 29.24 -23.21
CA THR A 131 2.75 28.36 -24.10
C THR A 131 2.49 27.03 -23.45
N SER A 132 1.23 26.56 -23.49
CA SER A 132 0.86 25.22 -22.98
C SER A 132 1.57 24.12 -23.78
N SER A 133 2.07 23.11 -23.08
CA SER A 133 2.62 21.92 -23.73
C SER A 133 1.54 21.02 -24.33
N LEU A 134 0.27 21.24 -24.02
CA LEU A 134 -0.85 20.45 -24.50
C LEU A 134 -1.68 21.17 -25.56
N ASP A 135 -1.72 22.49 -25.53
CA ASP A 135 -2.44 23.31 -26.49
C ASP A 135 -1.77 24.67 -26.66
N PRO A 136 -1.11 24.94 -27.81
CA PRO A 136 -0.44 26.21 -28.03
C PRO A 136 -1.40 27.40 -28.21
N THR A 137 -2.71 27.14 -28.42
CA THR A 137 -3.72 28.21 -28.52
C THR A 137 -4.08 28.80 -27.17
N LEU A 138 -3.76 28.09 -26.08
CA LEU A 138 -3.96 28.52 -24.70
C LEU A 138 -2.78 29.39 -24.19
N THR A 139 -2.10 30.10 -25.07
CA THR A 139 -1.05 31.02 -24.68
C THR A 139 -1.64 32.19 -23.89
N GLY A 140 -1.10 32.43 -22.69
CA GLY A 140 -1.47 33.56 -21.87
C GLY A 140 -2.65 33.40 -20.93
N GLN A 141 -3.37 32.29 -20.97
CA GLN A 141 -4.46 31.99 -20.05
C GLN A 141 -4.35 30.56 -19.51
N HIS A 142 -4.21 30.40 -18.20
CA HIS A 142 -4.31 29.12 -17.51
C HIS A 142 -3.27 28.05 -17.87
N VAL A 143 -2.12 28.44 -18.31
CA VAL A 143 -1.09 27.57 -18.87
C VAL A 143 -0.58 26.52 -17.87
N GLN A 144 -0.80 26.73 -16.62
CA GLN A 144 -0.45 25.75 -15.59
C GLN A 144 -1.66 25.00 -15.04
N THR A 145 -2.84 25.31 -15.53
CA THR A 145 -4.05 24.59 -15.19
C THR A 145 -4.27 23.46 -16.16
N TYR A 146 -3.83 22.28 -15.79
CA TYR A 146 -4.23 21.07 -16.50
C TYR A 146 -5.65 20.73 -16.07
N GLY A 147 -6.56 20.64 -17.03
CA GLY A 147 -7.93 20.21 -16.74
C GLY A 147 -7.95 18.83 -16.08
N TYR A 148 -8.65 18.67 -14.99
CA TYR A 148 -8.79 17.39 -14.31
C TYR A 148 -9.30 16.26 -15.18
N ASN A 149 -10.05 16.60 -16.22
CA ASN A 149 -10.69 15.64 -17.11
C ASN A 149 -9.76 15.10 -18.20
N GLU A 150 -8.60 15.70 -18.38
CA GLU A 150 -7.74 15.46 -19.54
C GLU A 150 -6.42 14.77 -19.19
N LEU A 151 -5.99 14.86 -17.91
CA LEU A 151 -4.75 14.29 -17.44
C LEU A 151 -4.99 13.23 -16.38
N SER A 152 -4.65 12.02 -16.71
CA SER A 152 -4.68 10.91 -15.78
C SER A 152 -3.28 10.36 -15.58
N PRO A 153 -2.51 10.84 -14.60
CA PRO A 153 -1.16 10.33 -14.33
C PRO A 153 -1.13 8.90 -13.86
N GLU A 154 -2.27 8.39 -13.36
CA GLU A 154 -2.40 6.99 -12.94
C GLU A 154 -3.77 6.45 -13.36
N TYR A 155 -3.78 5.25 -13.88
CA TYR A 155 -4.98 4.53 -14.25
C TYR A 155 -4.80 3.04 -13.93
N THR A 156 -5.74 2.48 -13.19
CA THR A 156 -5.79 1.04 -12.91
C THR A 156 -7.25 0.60 -12.85
N MET A 157 -7.66 -0.26 -13.76
CA MET A 157 -8.99 -0.88 -13.76
C MET A 157 -8.84 -2.39 -13.81
N GLY A 158 -9.32 -3.09 -12.79
CA GLY A 158 -9.19 -4.53 -12.77
C GLY A 158 -9.56 -5.15 -11.44
N TYR A 159 -9.14 -6.40 -11.28
CA TYR A 159 -9.45 -7.17 -10.07
C TYR A 159 -8.28 -8.02 -9.61
N GLU A 160 -8.32 -8.34 -8.33
CA GLU A 160 -7.56 -9.41 -7.68
C GLU A 160 -8.53 -10.45 -7.11
N ASN A 161 -8.19 -11.71 -7.28
CA ASN A 161 -8.87 -12.82 -6.62
C ASN A 161 -7.85 -13.68 -5.88
N LYS A 162 -8.18 -14.05 -4.65
CA LYS A 162 -7.39 -14.92 -3.78
C LYS A 162 -8.28 -16.01 -3.23
N LEU A 163 -8.09 -17.22 -3.71
CA LEU A 163 -8.75 -18.41 -3.18
C LEU A 163 -7.76 -19.21 -2.35
N ALA A 164 -8.07 -19.46 -1.10
CA ALA A 164 -7.15 -20.14 -0.19
C ALA A 164 -7.81 -21.26 0.58
N LEU A 165 -7.07 -22.36 0.72
CA LEU A 165 -7.35 -23.46 1.63
C LEU A 165 -6.34 -23.42 2.77
N TYR A 166 -6.80 -23.60 4.01
CA TYR A 166 -5.93 -23.66 5.16
C TYR A 166 -6.35 -24.75 6.15
N LEU A 167 -5.35 -25.25 6.86
CA LEU A 167 -5.50 -26.21 7.95
C LEU A 167 -4.65 -25.73 9.11
N THR A 168 -5.22 -25.75 10.32
CA THR A 168 -4.47 -25.53 11.57
C THR A 168 -4.86 -26.57 12.62
N ASP A 169 -3.93 -26.90 13.47
CA ASP A 169 -4.16 -27.77 14.63
C ASP A 169 -3.45 -27.20 15.86
N ASN A 170 -4.15 -27.24 16.97
CA ASN A 170 -3.60 -26.96 18.30
C ASN A 170 -3.56 -28.28 19.09
N TRP A 171 -2.39 -28.90 19.13
CA TRP A 171 -2.18 -30.21 19.73
C TRP A 171 -1.58 -30.10 21.11
N GLN A 172 -2.37 -30.50 22.13
CA GLN A 172 -1.89 -30.62 23.50
C GLN A 172 -1.16 -31.98 23.68
N VAL A 173 0.13 -32.05 23.37
CA VAL A 173 0.93 -33.28 23.36
C VAL A 173 1.00 -33.90 24.76
N THR A 174 1.23 -33.05 25.75
CA THR A 174 1.20 -33.39 27.19
C THR A 174 0.60 -32.21 27.98
N PRO A 175 0.25 -32.36 29.28
CA PRO A 175 -0.22 -31.22 30.07
C PRO A 175 0.75 -30.04 30.15
N LYS A 176 2.05 -30.28 29.84
CA LYS A 176 3.10 -29.25 29.86
C LYS A 176 3.53 -28.81 28.46
N PHE A 177 3.22 -29.56 27.42
CA PHE A 177 3.74 -29.31 26.08
C PHE A 177 2.62 -29.21 25.06
N ASN A 178 2.56 -28.07 24.39
CA ASN A 178 1.60 -27.73 23.34
C ASN A 178 2.32 -27.41 22.05
N ILE A 179 1.80 -27.89 20.93
CA ILE A 179 2.26 -27.55 19.58
C ILE A 179 1.06 -27.00 18.81
N TYR A 180 1.23 -25.81 18.24
CA TYR A 180 0.32 -25.26 17.25
C TYR A 180 1.01 -25.27 15.89
N TYR A 181 0.38 -25.84 14.89
CA TYR A 181 0.89 -25.83 13.52
C TYR A 181 -0.21 -25.58 12.52
N GLY A 182 0.18 -25.08 11.34
CA GLY A 182 -0.79 -24.84 10.28
C GLY A 182 -0.12 -24.52 8.96
N GLY A 183 -0.93 -24.67 7.92
CA GLY A 183 -0.56 -24.36 6.54
C GLY A 183 -1.70 -23.70 5.78
N ARG A 184 -1.36 -22.87 4.82
CA ARG A 184 -2.26 -22.19 3.90
C ARG A 184 -1.68 -22.24 2.50
N LEU A 185 -2.49 -22.63 1.54
CA LEU A 185 -2.21 -22.48 0.11
C LEU A 185 -3.21 -21.49 -0.47
N GLU A 186 -2.74 -20.54 -1.27
CA GLU A 186 -3.55 -19.48 -1.85
C GLU A 186 -3.24 -19.35 -3.33
N TYR A 187 -4.25 -19.56 -4.14
CA TYR A 187 -4.22 -19.19 -5.55
C TYR A 187 -4.55 -17.71 -5.69
N TYR A 188 -3.62 -16.96 -6.23
CA TYR A 188 -3.73 -15.53 -6.51
C TYR A 188 -3.85 -15.30 -7.99
N ARG A 189 -4.88 -14.57 -8.40
CA ARG A 189 -5.06 -14.09 -9.77
C ARG A 189 -5.31 -12.60 -9.78
N MET A 190 -4.60 -11.90 -10.67
CA MET A 190 -4.79 -10.48 -10.95
C MET A 190 -5.01 -10.29 -12.44
N SER A 191 -5.96 -9.45 -12.81
CA SER A 191 -6.15 -8.97 -14.18
C SER A 191 -6.52 -7.48 -14.12
N ALA A 192 -5.69 -6.63 -14.72
CA ALA A 192 -5.91 -5.20 -14.72
C ALA A 192 -5.44 -4.56 -16.02
N ASP A 193 -6.16 -3.53 -16.46
CA ASP A 193 -5.70 -2.58 -17.44
C ASP A 193 -5.03 -1.42 -16.71
N GLN A 194 -3.76 -1.18 -17.00
CA GLN A 194 -2.95 -0.20 -16.28
C GLN A 194 -2.26 0.75 -17.24
N ILE A 195 -2.24 2.01 -16.88
CA ILE A 195 -1.32 2.99 -17.42
C ILE A 195 -0.34 3.36 -16.31
N SER A 196 0.89 3.20 -16.65
CA SER A 196 1.97 3.73 -15.89
C SER A 196 2.50 4.97 -16.55
N ALA A 197 2.14 6.08 -15.99
CA ALA A 197 2.81 7.30 -16.35
C ALA A 197 3.96 7.57 -15.37
N SER A 198 5.05 8.08 -15.90
CA SER A 198 5.98 8.80 -15.06
C SER A 198 5.19 9.94 -14.40
N ARG A 199 5.24 10.08 -13.09
CA ARG A 199 4.48 11.06 -12.28
C ARG A 199 4.65 12.52 -12.70
N PHE A 200 5.44 12.81 -13.71
CA PHE A 200 5.85 14.15 -14.12
C PHE A 200 5.55 14.47 -15.59
N THR A 201 4.94 13.57 -16.33
CA THR A 201 4.59 13.84 -17.72
C THR A 201 3.11 14.14 -17.86
N ASN A 202 2.79 15.30 -18.44
CA ASN A 202 1.46 15.64 -18.87
C ASN A 202 1.09 14.74 -20.04
N PHE A 203 0.06 13.92 -19.89
CA PHE A 203 -0.41 13.06 -20.96
C PHE A 203 -1.92 12.84 -20.85
N HIS A 204 -2.51 12.53 -21.99
CA HIS A 204 -3.88 12.05 -22.09
C HIS A 204 -3.88 10.54 -22.32
N ILE A 205 -4.99 9.89 -21.97
CA ILE A 205 -5.25 8.53 -22.43
C ILE A 205 -5.77 8.61 -23.86
N GLY A 206 -5.14 7.87 -24.77
CA GLY A 206 -5.42 7.89 -26.20
C GLY A 206 -4.27 8.51 -27.00
N ASP A 207 -4.61 8.89 -28.23
CA ASP A 207 -3.67 9.57 -29.12
C ASP A 207 -3.80 11.09 -28.94
N PHE A 208 -2.67 11.75 -28.75
CA PHE A 208 -2.62 13.20 -28.58
C PHE A 208 -1.29 13.76 -29.07
N THR A 209 -1.19 15.09 -29.14
CA THR A 209 0.02 15.79 -29.54
C THR A 209 0.53 16.64 -28.39
N THR A 210 1.81 16.56 -28.09
CA THR A 210 2.47 17.49 -27.19
C THR A 210 3.18 18.58 -27.96
N TYR A 211 3.25 19.76 -27.36
CA TYR A 211 3.84 20.97 -27.94
C TYR A 211 4.97 21.46 -27.06
N HIS A 212 6.09 21.81 -27.67
CA HIS A 212 7.23 22.39 -26.99
C HIS A 212 7.71 23.63 -27.77
N LYS A 213 7.83 24.77 -27.08
CA LYS A 213 8.40 25.98 -27.68
C LYS A 213 9.91 25.97 -27.46
N GLU A 214 10.65 25.95 -28.57
CA GLU A 214 12.10 26.02 -28.54
C GLU A 214 12.55 27.40 -28.09
N LYS A 215 13.42 27.47 -27.08
CA LYS A 215 13.84 28.76 -26.49
C LYS A 215 14.62 29.65 -27.44
N GLU A 216 15.42 29.06 -28.35
CA GLU A 216 16.33 29.79 -29.24
C GLU A 216 15.62 30.33 -30.48
N THR A 217 14.71 29.55 -31.06
CA THR A 217 14.06 29.91 -32.33
C THR A 217 12.65 30.42 -32.13
N GLY A 218 12.03 30.17 -30.96
CA GLY A 218 10.63 30.46 -30.70
C GLY A 218 9.63 29.51 -31.43
N ASN A 219 10.14 28.54 -32.19
CA ASN A 219 9.32 27.58 -32.93
C ASN A 219 8.58 26.62 -32.03
N ILE A 220 7.37 26.22 -32.44
CA ILE A 220 6.61 25.19 -31.75
C ILE A 220 6.92 23.83 -32.40
N ILE A 221 7.56 22.96 -31.64
CA ILE A 221 7.82 21.58 -32.03
C ILE A 221 6.65 20.74 -31.58
N THR A 222 6.09 19.95 -32.47
CA THR A 222 4.98 19.02 -32.21
C THR A 222 5.50 17.59 -32.11
N THR A 223 5.02 16.85 -31.12
CA THR A 223 5.38 15.43 -30.94
C THR A 223 4.11 14.62 -30.75
N PRO A 224 3.75 13.72 -31.68
CA PRO A 224 2.65 12.79 -31.49
C PRO A 224 2.94 11.85 -30.32
N ARG A 225 1.91 11.56 -29.54
CA ARG A 225 1.96 10.65 -28.39
C ARG A 225 0.79 9.70 -28.48
N SER A 226 0.99 8.50 -27.94
CA SER A 226 -0.07 7.49 -27.85
C SER A 226 0.09 6.79 -26.50
N VAL A 227 -0.93 6.89 -25.65
CA VAL A 227 -0.95 6.32 -24.31
C VAL A 227 -2.22 5.51 -24.13
N HIS A 228 -2.09 4.20 -24.11
CA HIS A 228 -3.19 3.28 -23.91
C HIS A 228 -2.96 2.36 -22.72
N PRO A 229 -4.04 1.97 -22.02
CA PRO A 229 -3.92 0.98 -20.95
C PRO A 229 -3.35 -0.34 -21.47
N ALA A 230 -2.37 -0.87 -20.77
CA ALA A 230 -1.82 -2.19 -21.04
C ALA A 230 -2.45 -3.21 -20.10
N LYS A 231 -2.88 -4.34 -20.69
CA LYS A 231 -3.45 -5.43 -19.90
C LYS A 231 -2.37 -6.25 -19.22
N VAL A 232 -2.48 -6.37 -17.91
CA VAL A 232 -1.59 -7.18 -17.08
C VAL A 232 -2.39 -8.31 -16.45
N ILE A 233 -1.97 -9.56 -16.70
CA ILE A 233 -2.58 -10.75 -16.09
C ILE A 233 -1.49 -11.50 -15.36
N LYS A 234 -1.72 -11.85 -14.09
CA LYS A 234 -0.80 -12.64 -13.27
C LYS A 234 -1.58 -13.69 -12.48
N ASP A 235 -1.08 -14.92 -12.56
CA ASP A 235 -1.57 -16.08 -11.81
C ASP A 235 -0.41 -16.64 -10.99
N LYS A 236 -0.59 -16.80 -9.68
CA LYS A 236 0.48 -17.25 -8.80
C LYS A 236 -0.06 -18.06 -7.62
N LEU A 237 0.77 -18.94 -7.10
CA LEU A 237 0.49 -19.69 -5.88
C LEU A 237 1.31 -19.11 -4.73
N ASN A 238 0.63 -18.65 -3.69
CA ASN A 238 1.20 -18.26 -2.41
C ASN A 238 1.05 -19.39 -1.40
N TYR A 239 1.91 -19.39 -0.40
CA TYR A 239 1.80 -20.29 0.73
C TYR A 239 2.18 -19.60 2.03
N ALA A 240 1.63 -20.11 3.12
CA ALA A 240 2.09 -19.81 4.46
C ALA A 240 2.13 -21.09 5.30
N ALA A 241 3.09 -21.15 6.20
CA ALA A 241 3.17 -22.23 7.20
C ALA A 241 3.60 -21.65 8.54
N THR A 242 3.09 -22.20 9.61
CA THR A 242 3.42 -21.80 10.99
C THR A 242 3.62 -23.02 11.87
N LEU A 243 4.56 -22.91 12.79
CA LEU A 243 4.79 -23.88 13.85
C LEU A 243 5.11 -23.13 15.13
N ARG A 244 4.41 -23.44 16.23
CA ARG A 244 4.69 -22.92 17.56
C ARG A 244 4.79 -24.07 18.54
N ALA A 245 5.80 -24.05 19.37
CA ALA A 245 5.95 -24.96 20.50
C ALA A 245 5.95 -24.14 21.80
N THR A 246 5.17 -24.60 22.79
CA THR A 246 5.11 -23.99 24.13
C THR A 246 5.33 -25.07 25.16
N TYR A 247 6.27 -24.85 26.07
CA TYR A 247 6.61 -25.78 27.14
C TYR A 247 6.48 -25.09 28.51
N ASN A 248 5.56 -25.56 29.32
CA ASN A 248 5.37 -25.11 30.70
C ASN A 248 6.32 -25.86 31.63
N VAL A 249 7.43 -25.23 32.00
CA VAL A 249 8.41 -25.82 32.95
C VAL A 249 7.77 -25.98 34.31
N THR A 250 7.07 -24.94 34.76
CA THR A 250 6.23 -24.94 35.98
C THR A 250 4.83 -24.43 35.63
N ARG A 251 3.94 -24.33 36.63
CA ARG A 251 2.62 -23.68 36.42
C ARG A 251 2.72 -22.19 36.13
N GLN A 252 3.84 -21.55 36.47
CA GLN A 252 4.04 -20.11 36.37
C GLN A 252 5.02 -19.72 35.26
N PHE A 253 5.99 -20.58 34.95
CA PHE A 253 7.07 -20.32 34.02
C PHE A 253 7.07 -21.27 32.84
N GLY A 254 7.24 -20.72 31.64
CA GLY A 254 7.35 -21.50 30.44
C GLY A 254 8.23 -20.86 29.37
N LEU A 255 8.49 -21.65 28.34
CA LEU A 255 9.24 -21.29 27.15
C LEU A 255 8.33 -21.38 25.93
N THR A 256 8.54 -20.52 24.96
CA THR A 256 7.85 -20.59 23.69
C THR A 256 8.82 -20.32 22.54
N ALA A 257 8.63 -21.03 21.45
CA ALA A 257 9.33 -20.77 20.19
C ALA A 257 8.32 -20.90 19.05
N ASP A 258 8.36 -20.00 18.08
CA ASP A 258 7.56 -20.09 16.88
C ASP A 258 8.32 -19.68 15.64
N GLY A 259 7.93 -20.30 14.54
CA GLY A 259 8.37 -19.98 13.20
C GLY A 259 7.17 -19.85 12.26
N THR A 260 7.19 -18.83 11.42
CA THR A 260 6.20 -18.63 10.37
C THR A 260 6.93 -18.26 9.09
N VAL A 261 6.52 -18.83 7.98
CA VAL A 261 6.90 -18.37 6.66
C VAL A 261 5.63 -18.01 5.90
N ALA A 262 5.59 -16.83 5.32
CA ALA A 262 4.51 -16.40 4.45
C ALA A 262 5.06 -15.85 3.15
N THR A 263 4.32 -16.06 2.07
CA THR A 263 4.66 -15.54 0.76
C THR A 263 3.55 -14.67 0.22
N ARG A 264 3.91 -13.67 -0.57
CA ARG A 264 2.96 -12.87 -1.35
C ARG A 264 3.55 -12.47 -2.69
N PHE A 265 2.69 -12.17 -3.63
CA PHE A 265 3.02 -11.40 -4.82
C PHE A 265 2.60 -9.95 -4.64
N PRO A 266 3.22 -9.02 -5.37
CA PRO A 266 2.79 -7.62 -5.37
C PRO A 266 1.31 -7.48 -5.71
N ARG A 267 0.67 -6.45 -5.16
CA ARG A 267 -0.75 -6.14 -5.37
C ARG A 267 -0.94 -5.39 -6.69
N ILE A 268 -2.19 -5.30 -7.14
CA ILE A 268 -2.58 -4.60 -8.36
C ILE A 268 -2.03 -3.16 -8.44
N ASN A 269 -2.00 -2.44 -7.32
CA ASN A 269 -1.51 -1.07 -7.24
C ASN A 269 0.02 -0.95 -7.04
N GLU A 270 0.73 -2.04 -6.73
CA GLU A 270 2.19 -2.05 -6.60
C GLU A 270 2.89 -2.18 -7.96
N TYR A 271 2.14 -2.45 -9.02
CA TYR A 271 2.62 -2.55 -10.40
C TYR A 271 2.45 -1.28 -11.22
N ALA A 272 1.91 -0.21 -10.62
CA ALA A 272 1.81 1.06 -11.29
C ALA A 272 3.23 1.58 -11.59
N GLY A 273 3.58 1.67 -12.83
CA GLY A 273 4.92 2.05 -13.29
C GLY A 273 5.17 1.45 -14.67
N THR A 274 6.27 1.72 -15.30
CA THR A 274 6.73 1.06 -16.52
C THR A 274 6.61 -0.45 -16.36
N GLY A 275 5.59 -1.09 -16.93
CA GLY A 275 5.18 -2.47 -16.76
C GLY A 275 6.28 -3.35 -16.15
N PRO A 276 6.10 -3.91 -14.96
CA PRO A 276 7.18 -4.55 -14.24
C PRO A 276 7.73 -5.71 -15.07
N THR A 277 9.03 -5.78 -15.17
CA THR A 277 9.72 -6.93 -15.76
C THR A 277 9.39 -8.19 -14.97
N GLU A 278 9.57 -9.39 -15.55
CA GLU A 278 9.38 -10.64 -14.83
C GLU A 278 10.23 -10.72 -13.53
N GLU A 279 11.34 -10.02 -13.48
CA GLU A 279 12.16 -9.90 -12.26
C GLU A 279 11.47 -9.14 -11.13
N GLN A 280 10.64 -8.17 -11.45
CA GLN A 280 9.89 -7.37 -10.49
C GLN A 280 8.66 -8.11 -9.92
N TYR A 281 8.21 -9.18 -10.60
CA TYR A 281 7.16 -10.07 -10.12
C TYR A 281 7.67 -11.19 -9.21
N LYS A 282 8.84 -11.05 -8.63
CA LYS A 282 9.36 -12.05 -7.70
C LYS A 282 8.49 -12.15 -6.46
N ARG A 283 8.29 -13.38 -6.03
CA ARG A 283 7.59 -13.67 -4.77
C ARG A 283 8.32 -12.99 -3.60
N VAL A 284 7.59 -12.24 -2.80
CA VAL A 284 8.06 -11.75 -1.51
C VAL A 284 7.91 -12.88 -0.50
N THR A 285 9.00 -13.22 0.19
CA THR A 285 8.99 -14.24 1.26
C THR A 285 9.32 -13.58 2.57
N ILE A 286 8.51 -13.87 3.59
CA ILE A 286 8.60 -13.25 4.91
C ILE A 286 8.71 -14.36 5.96
N PRO A 287 9.93 -14.87 6.25
CA PRO A 287 10.15 -15.71 7.42
C PRO A 287 10.19 -14.86 8.68
N LEU A 288 9.54 -15.37 9.72
CA LEU A 288 9.52 -14.85 11.08
C LEU A 288 9.90 -15.99 12.03
N ILE A 289 10.88 -15.79 12.90
CA ILE A 289 11.26 -16.74 13.94
C ILE A 289 11.28 -15.97 15.26
N ARG A 290 10.63 -16.53 16.27
CA ARG A 290 10.63 -15.96 17.62
C ARG A 290 10.93 -17.05 18.65
N GLY A 291 11.58 -16.64 19.71
CA GLY A 291 11.80 -17.50 20.86
C GLY A 291 11.88 -16.68 22.13
N GLY A 292 11.34 -17.21 23.20
CA GLY A 292 11.31 -16.45 24.43
C GLY A 292 10.75 -17.25 25.61
N LEU A 293 10.52 -16.51 26.66
CA LEU A 293 10.02 -17.03 27.93
C LEU A 293 8.80 -16.21 28.38
N PHE A 294 7.98 -16.84 29.19
CA PHE A 294 6.89 -16.19 29.88
C PHE A 294 6.85 -16.63 31.35
N TYR A 295 6.42 -15.70 32.19
CA TYR A 295 6.17 -15.94 33.60
C TYR A 295 4.84 -15.31 34.00
N LYS A 296 3.98 -16.06 34.66
CA LYS A 296 2.67 -15.59 35.10
C LYS A 296 2.35 -16.10 36.50
N ASN A 297 2.03 -15.20 37.39
CA ASN A 297 1.43 -15.52 38.70
C ASN A 297 0.22 -14.61 38.95
N HIS A 298 -0.25 -14.49 40.20
CA HIS A 298 -1.44 -13.71 40.53
C HIS A 298 -1.27 -12.20 40.41
N TRP A 299 -0.04 -11.67 40.39
CA TRP A 299 0.24 -10.25 40.35
C TRP A 299 1.20 -9.80 39.26
N ILE A 300 1.79 -10.72 38.50
CA ILE A 300 2.66 -10.38 37.37
C ILE A 300 2.43 -11.31 36.19
N ASN A 301 2.34 -10.73 34.98
CA ASN A 301 2.36 -11.41 33.70
C ASN A 301 3.50 -10.82 32.87
N LEU A 302 4.58 -11.58 32.69
CA LEU A 302 5.79 -11.17 31.99
C LEU A 302 5.99 -12.04 30.75
N THR A 303 6.28 -11.42 29.61
CA THR A 303 6.70 -12.10 28.39
C THR A 303 7.93 -11.41 27.83
N SER A 304 8.95 -12.17 27.47
CA SER A 304 10.17 -11.67 26.84
C SER A 304 10.53 -12.52 25.64
N MET A 305 10.67 -11.89 24.46
CA MET A 305 10.87 -12.59 23.20
C MET A 305 11.94 -11.94 22.34
N VAL A 306 12.80 -12.76 21.76
CA VAL A 306 13.70 -12.37 20.66
C VAL A 306 12.99 -12.71 19.34
N THR A 307 13.06 -11.81 18.39
CA THR A 307 12.39 -11.92 17.09
C THR A 307 13.40 -11.71 15.97
N TYR A 308 13.40 -12.60 15.00
CA TYR A 308 14.06 -12.41 13.72
C TYR A 308 13.00 -12.42 12.62
N ILE A 309 12.94 -11.35 11.84
CA ILE A 309 12.08 -11.25 10.67
C ILE A 309 12.92 -10.83 9.46
N SER A 310 12.62 -11.42 8.31
CA SER A 310 13.19 -11.02 7.04
C SER A 310 12.08 -10.81 6.03
N LYS A 311 12.29 -9.90 5.08
CA LYS A 311 11.42 -9.68 3.93
C LYS A 311 12.30 -9.61 2.70
N SER A 312 12.14 -10.56 1.79
CA SER A 312 12.87 -10.60 0.53
C SER A 312 12.12 -9.86 -0.58
N ASN A 313 12.85 -9.45 -1.62
CA ASN A 313 12.30 -8.85 -2.83
C ASN A 313 11.34 -7.68 -2.55
N ASN A 314 11.69 -6.83 -1.59
CA ASN A 314 10.97 -5.58 -1.39
C ASN A 314 11.29 -4.64 -2.55
N ILE A 315 10.26 -4.06 -3.16
CA ILE A 315 10.42 -3.16 -4.31
C ILE A 315 10.18 -1.74 -3.83
N ASP A 316 11.09 -0.86 -4.17
CA ASP A 316 10.96 0.58 -3.97
C ASP A 316 11.34 1.32 -5.25
N GLN A 317 10.66 2.42 -5.51
CA GLN A 317 10.90 3.24 -6.68
C GLN A 317 11.67 4.49 -6.26
N GLN A 318 12.88 4.66 -6.79
CA GLN A 318 13.74 5.81 -6.53
C GLN A 318 13.93 6.62 -7.80
N ASN A 319 13.78 7.94 -7.67
CA ASN A 319 14.14 8.88 -8.73
C ASN A 319 15.58 9.31 -8.51
N LEU A 320 16.46 8.88 -9.40
CA LEU A 320 17.87 9.29 -9.39
C LEU A 320 18.05 10.46 -10.36
N THR A 321 18.47 11.59 -9.85
CA THR A 321 18.87 12.74 -10.67
C THR A 321 20.39 12.70 -10.83
N LYS A 322 20.87 12.77 -12.07
CA LYS A 322 22.30 12.86 -12.32
C LYS A 322 22.82 14.20 -11.78
N PRO A 323 23.84 14.21 -10.90
CA PRO A 323 24.39 15.45 -10.37
C PRO A 323 24.76 16.44 -11.48
N GLY A 324 24.22 17.66 -11.40
CA GLY A 324 24.49 18.73 -12.38
C GLY A 324 23.64 18.71 -13.66
N THR A 325 22.62 17.83 -13.73
CA THR A 325 21.67 17.79 -14.86
C THR A 325 20.25 17.66 -14.35
N GLU A 326 19.24 18.10 -15.13
CA GLU A 326 17.81 17.89 -14.86
C GLU A 326 17.33 16.49 -15.31
N GLU A 327 18.23 15.66 -15.84
CA GLU A 327 17.90 14.32 -16.29
C GLU A 327 17.68 13.41 -15.08
N GLY A 328 16.42 13.13 -14.81
CA GLY A 328 15.98 12.14 -13.82
C GLY A 328 15.74 10.78 -14.46
N LYS A 329 16.27 9.73 -13.83
CA LYS A 329 15.94 8.34 -14.16
C LYS A 329 15.25 7.67 -13.00
N THR A 330 14.06 7.15 -13.23
CA THR A 330 13.39 6.31 -12.25
C THR A 330 14.00 4.91 -12.26
N VAL A 331 14.49 4.48 -11.12
CA VAL A 331 15.10 3.16 -10.92
C VAL A 331 14.28 2.38 -9.92
N LEU A 332 13.99 1.13 -10.24
CA LEU A 332 13.40 0.18 -9.29
C LEU A 332 14.51 -0.49 -8.50
N LEU A 333 14.47 -0.33 -7.20
CA LEU A 333 15.36 -1.00 -6.26
C LEU A 333 14.66 -2.25 -5.72
N ILE A 334 15.30 -3.39 -5.87
CA ILE A 334 14.87 -4.64 -5.24
C ILE A 334 15.85 -4.93 -4.11
N TYR A 335 15.35 -4.98 -2.88
CA TYR A 335 16.18 -5.15 -1.70
C TYR A 335 15.54 -6.07 -0.67
N ASN A 336 16.36 -6.57 0.24
CA ASN A 336 15.91 -7.40 1.36
C ASN A 336 16.02 -6.60 2.66
N ILE A 337 15.05 -6.80 3.55
CA ILE A 337 15.06 -6.23 4.89
C ILE A 337 15.22 -7.40 5.88
N LYS A 338 16.14 -7.26 6.82
CA LYS A 338 16.30 -8.19 7.95
C LYS A 338 16.24 -7.39 9.24
N THR A 339 15.47 -7.85 10.20
CA THR A 339 15.33 -7.19 11.49
C THR A 339 15.53 -8.20 12.61
N LEU A 340 16.44 -7.92 13.48
CA LEU A 340 16.57 -8.58 14.80
C LEU A 340 15.92 -7.67 15.82
N GLY A 341 15.05 -8.23 16.65
CA GLY A 341 14.31 -7.50 17.66
C GLY A 341 14.28 -8.23 18.99
N TRP A 342 14.05 -7.48 20.05
CA TRP A 342 13.77 -7.98 21.39
C TRP A 342 12.61 -7.18 21.96
N THR A 343 11.57 -7.88 22.46
CA THR A 343 10.42 -7.26 23.08
C THR A 343 10.17 -7.91 24.44
N THR A 344 9.97 -7.08 25.46
CA THR A 344 9.56 -7.51 26.80
C THR A 344 8.32 -6.72 27.19
N SER A 345 7.29 -7.42 27.61
CA SER A 345 6.03 -6.87 28.14
C SER A 345 5.81 -7.39 29.56
N ALA A 346 5.46 -6.49 30.46
CA ALA A 346 5.11 -6.82 31.83
C ALA A 346 3.81 -6.12 32.24
N GLU A 347 2.88 -6.89 32.77
CA GLU A 347 1.67 -6.42 33.47
C GLU A 347 1.83 -6.75 34.95
N ILE A 348 1.66 -5.77 35.81
CA ILE A 348 1.95 -5.89 37.25
C ILE A 348 0.75 -5.33 38.03
N ASP A 349 0.09 -6.20 38.78
CA ASP A 349 -1.09 -5.92 39.63
C ASP A 349 -0.81 -6.33 41.07
N PRO A 350 0.09 -5.63 41.82
CA PRO A 350 0.56 -6.07 43.14
C PRO A 350 -0.52 -5.97 44.23
N PHE A 351 -1.51 -5.08 44.06
CA PHE A 351 -2.64 -4.90 44.97
C PHE A 351 -3.85 -4.25 44.28
N LYS A 352 -5.02 -4.37 44.86
CA LYS A 352 -6.27 -3.85 44.31
C LYS A 352 -6.20 -2.33 44.03
N GLY A 353 -6.49 -1.94 42.82
CA GLY A 353 -6.50 -0.56 42.37
C GLY A 353 -5.18 -0.05 41.79
N PHE A 354 -4.15 -0.88 41.73
CA PHE A 354 -2.90 -0.56 41.04
C PHE A 354 -2.68 -1.52 39.86
N HIS A 355 -2.51 -0.95 38.66
CA HIS A 355 -2.15 -1.67 37.46
C HIS A 355 -1.00 -0.94 36.74
N LEU A 356 0.08 -1.64 36.43
CA LEU A 356 1.20 -1.13 35.66
C LEU A 356 1.42 -2.03 34.45
N HIS A 357 1.41 -1.40 33.27
CA HIS A 357 1.85 -2.03 32.02
C HIS A 357 3.16 -1.40 31.55
N ALA A 358 4.19 -2.20 31.38
CA ALA A 358 5.49 -1.79 30.86
C ALA A 358 5.78 -2.57 29.56
N LEU A 359 6.16 -1.86 28.51
CA LEU A 359 6.56 -2.44 27.24
C LEU A 359 7.90 -1.88 26.81
N PHE A 360 8.86 -2.76 26.58
CA PHE A 360 10.14 -2.44 25.99
C PHE A 360 10.29 -3.14 24.65
N THR A 361 10.69 -2.41 23.62
CA THR A 361 10.96 -2.97 22.28
C THR A 361 12.25 -2.37 21.74
N TYR A 362 13.15 -3.24 21.32
CA TYR A 362 14.36 -2.89 20.57
C TYR A 362 14.33 -3.59 19.20
N GLN A 363 14.62 -2.85 18.12
CA GLN A 363 14.67 -3.39 16.79
C GLN A 363 15.86 -2.83 16.00
N LYS A 364 16.57 -3.70 15.30
CA LYS A 364 17.69 -3.32 14.42
C LYS A 364 17.40 -3.79 12.99
N PRO A 365 16.82 -2.94 12.14
CA PRO A 365 16.64 -3.26 10.72
C PRO A 365 17.98 -3.10 9.97
N VAL A 366 18.19 -3.98 8.99
CA VAL A 366 19.30 -3.95 8.05
C VAL A 366 18.75 -4.14 6.65
N TYR A 367 19.09 -3.24 5.75
CA TYR A 367 18.75 -3.29 4.32
C TYR A 367 19.91 -3.91 3.54
N LYS A 368 19.61 -4.81 2.59
CA LYS A 368 20.60 -5.48 1.74
C LYS A 368 20.12 -5.54 0.29
#